data_fe3c2814a58c85460f351aeb6d3ac89b
#
_entry.id   fe3c2814a58c85460f351aeb6d3ac89b
#
_cell.length_a   1.000
_cell.length_b   1.000
_cell.length_c   1.000
_cell.angle_alpha   90.00
_cell.angle_beta   90.00
_cell.angle_gamma   90.00
#
_symmetry.space_group_name_H-M   'P 1'
#
loop_
_entity.id
_entity.type
_entity.pdbx_description
1 polymer ?
#
loop_
_entity_poly.entity_id
_entity_poly.type
_entity_poly.pdbx_seq_one_letter_code
_entity_poly.pdbx_strand_id
1 'polypeptide(L)'
;MYTAQYYDLFDTVTTVAIPAKSQEEAKDLSDQIHEEFLYYHKLYDGYHTYPGMDNLKTINDQAGKSPVKVEDALFDLIQESIHRYKTQSKEVNIAMGSVLKIWSDYRDGFEAGADFQDQDPNQEHDQAQLPPMDQLQEAAKHSNIDDIILNPEEKTVFLKDPKMALDLGAVAKGYATEKIGQYIEEDLKIDSALISAGGNVRLVGQPIEKDRKTFVIGIQNPDVLSEDNQGSNVLDAIKTNDASIVTSGDYQRYYIVEGKKYHHLIDPKTLMPGDYFRAVTVVTKDSGYADFLSTAVFLMPYEEGRKFVDGLDGVEAYWIMKDGQIHYTDGMDSLLTYHRKNIKEAE
;
A
#
# COMPACT_ATOMS: atom_id res chain seq x y z
N MET A 1 23.33 -11.89 -4.26
CA MET A 1 21.85 -11.75 -4.42
C MET A 1 21.51 -11.71 -5.89
N TYR A 2 20.46 -12.42 -6.29
CA TYR A 2 19.82 -12.32 -7.61
C TYR A 2 18.56 -11.48 -7.47
N THR A 3 18.27 -10.65 -8.47
CA THR A 3 17.11 -9.75 -8.44
C THR A 3 16.17 -10.08 -9.59
N ALA A 4 14.89 -10.30 -9.29
CA ALA A 4 13.82 -10.43 -10.26
C ALA A 4 12.87 -9.23 -10.16
N GLN A 5 12.24 -8.88 -11.28
CA GLN A 5 11.22 -7.83 -11.35
C GLN A 5 9.99 -8.37 -12.06
N TYR A 6 8.81 -8.06 -11.51
CA TYR A 6 7.50 -8.43 -12.04
C TYR A 6 6.71 -7.16 -12.29
N TYR A 7 6.00 -7.09 -13.42
CA TYR A 7 5.27 -5.89 -13.88
C TYR A 7 3.75 -6.12 -13.95
N ASP A 8 3.30 -7.33 -13.64
CA ASP A 8 1.92 -7.81 -13.74
C ASP A 8 1.25 -8.02 -12.36
N LEU A 9 1.83 -7.46 -11.30
CA LEU A 9 1.37 -7.64 -9.93
C LEU A 9 0.94 -6.31 -9.30
N PHE A 10 -0.29 -6.21 -8.80
CA PHE A 10 -0.84 -5.08 -8.02
C PHE A 10 -0.66 -3.70 -8.69
N ASP A 11 -0.64 -3.63 -10.03
CA ASP A 11 -0.43 -2.40 -10.82
C ASP A 11 0.83 -1.64 -10.40
N THR A 12 1.90 -2.36 -10.08
CA THR A 12 3.16 -1.77 -9.65
C THR A 12 4.35 -2.65 -10.04
N VAL A 13 5.55 -2.08 -10.02
CA VAL A 13 6.77 -2.86 -10.15
C VAL A 13 7.05 -3.58 -8.84
N THR A 14 7.06 -4.90 -8.88
CA THR A 14 7.48 -5.73 -7.75
C THR A 14 8.89 -6.24 -7.97
N THR A 15 9.78 -6.01 -7.01
CA THR A 15 11.17 -6.45 -7.05
C THR A 15 11.43 -7.43 -5.91
N VAL A 16 12.05 -8.57 -6.22
CA VAL A 16 12.48 -9.56 -5.23
C VAL A 16 13.96 -9.84 -5.41
N ALA A 17 14.74 -9.70 -4.32
CA ALA A 17 16.15 -10.05 -4.28
C ALA A 17 16.38 -11.19 -3.29
N ILE A 18 16.93 -12.32 -3.78
CA ILE A 18 17.17 -13.56 -3.04
C ILE A 18 18.57 -14.11 -3.31
N PRO A 19 19.16 -14.87 -2.37
CA PRO A 19 20.36 -15.66 -2.66
C PRO A 19 20.02 -16.87 -3.53
N ALA A 20 20.90 -17.22 -4.44
CA ALA A 20 20.85 -18.49 -5.17
C ALA A 20 22.28 -18.93 -5.53
N LYS A 21 22.48 -20.23 -5.78
CA LYS A 21 23.79 -20.82 -6.09
C LYS A 21 24.11 -20.74 -7.59
N SER A 22 23.07 -20.62 -8.42
CA SER A 22 23.19 -20.52 -9.87
C SER A 22 22.08 -19.65 -10.47
N GLN A 23 22.22 -19.27 -11.74
CA GLN A 23 21.19 -18.58 -12.49
C GLN A 23 19.92 -19.43 -12.71
N GLU A 24 20.08 -20.75 -12.86
CA GLU A 24 18.98 -21.69 -13.01
C GLU A 24 18.15 -21.75 -11.72
N GLU A 25 18.81 -21.95 -10.56
CA GLU A 25 18.16 -21.93 -9.25
C GLU A 25 17.46 -20.58 -8.99
N ALA A 26 18.11 -19.46 -9.33
CA ALA A 26 17.53 -18.13 -9.18
C ALA A 26 16.24 -17.96 -10.02
N LYS A 27 16.25 -18.49 -11.23
CA LYS A 27 15.07 -18.45 -12.09
C LYS A 27 13.94 -19.31 -11.52
N ASP A 28 14.22 -20.54 -11.10
CA ASP A 28 13.21 -21.45 -10.55
C ASP A 28 12.58 -20.88 -9.29
N LEU A 29 13.37 -20.28 -8.39
CA LEU A 29 12.89 -19.61 -7.19
C LEU A 29 12.06 -18.37 -7.54
N SER A 30 12.52 -17.58 -8.51
CA SER A 30 11.79 -16.42 -8.99
C SER A 30 10.43 -16.78 -9.58
N ASP A 31 10.36 -17.84 -10.38
CA ASP A 31 9.12 -18.33 -10.99
C ASP A 31 8.12 -18.78 -9.89
N GLN A 32 8.58 -19.51 -8.86
CA GLN A 32 7.75 -19.92 -7.72
C GLN A 32 7.21 -18.73 -6.93
N ILE A 33 8.07 -17.74 -6.64
CA ILE A 33 7.68 -16.51 -5.91
C ILE A 33 6.67 -15.70 -6.74
N HIS A 34 6.86 -15.62 -8.06
CA HIS A 34 5.92 -14.94 -8.96
C HIS A 34 4.54 -15.61 -8.97
N GLU A 35 4.49 -16.95 -9.07
CA GLU A 35 3.23 -17.70 -9.03
C GLU A 35 2.47 -17.48 -7.72
N GLU A 36 3.17 -17.46 -6.58
CA GLU A 36 2.59 -17.20 -5.26
C GLU A 36 2.07 -15.76 -5.14
N PHE A 37 2.84 -14.77 -5.63
CA PHE A 37 2.36 -13.39 -5.70
C PHE A 37 1.13 -13.24 -6.61
N LEU A 38 1.13 -13.92 -7.76
CA LEU A 38 0.02 -13.88 -8.73
C LEU A 38 -1.26 -14.48 -8.14
N TYR A 39 -1.14 -15.49 -7.26
CA TYR A 39 -2.26 -16.02 -6.51
C TYR A 39 -2.90 -14.93 -5.63
N TYR A 40 -2.13 -14.20 -4.80
CA TYR A 40 -2.65 -13.12 -3.97
C TYR A 40 -3.18 -11.94 -4.80
N HIS A 41 -2.50 -11.58 -5.90
CA HIS A 41 -2.97 -10.54 -6.81
C HIS A 41 -4.37 -10.85 -7.31
N LYS A 42 -4.62 -12.06 -7.82
CA LYS A 42 -5.92 -12.49 -8.32
C LYS A 42 -6.97 -12.56 -7.21
N LEU A 43 -6.58 -13.02 -6.04
CA LEU A 43 -7.48 -13.18 -4.90
C LEU A 43 -7.99 -11.84 -4.36
N TYR A 44 -7.14 -10.82 -4.36
CA TYR A 44 -7.46 -9.47 -3.86
C TYR A 44 -7.94 -8.50 -4.95
N ASP A 45 -8.02 -8.96 -6.21
CA ASP A 45 -8.50 -8.15 -7.33
C ASP A 45 -10.01 -7.87 -7.21
N GLY A 46 -10.36 -6.58 -7.11
CA GLY A 46 -11.74 -6.09 -7.08
C GLY A 46 -12.31 -5.75 -8.47
N TYR A 47 -11.52 -5.91 -9.54
CA TYR A 47 -11.88 -5.49 -10.91
C TYR A 47 -12.19 -6.66 -11.85
N HIS A 48 -11.46 -7.78 -11.72
CA HIS A 48 -11.56 -8.92 -12.62
C HIS A 48 -11.93 -10.20 -11.88
N THR A 49 -12.64 -11.10 -12.56
CA THR A 49 -12.91 -12.47 -12.08
C THR A 49 -11.96 -13.45 -12.76
N TYR A 50 -11.63 -14.53 -12.06
CA TYR A 50 -10.72 -15.57 -12.57
C TYR A 50 -11.42 -16.94 -12.51
N PRO A 51 -11.31 -17.78 -13.56
CA PRO A 51 -11.93 -19.10 -13.57
C PRO A 51 -11.47 -19.96 -12.38
N GLY A 52 -12.44 -20.48 -11.62
CA GLY A 52 -12.17 -21.38 -10.48
C GLY A 52 -11.73 -20.66 -9.18
N MET A 53 -11.81 -19.32 -9.12
CA MET A 53 -11.45 -18.54 -7.93
C MET A 53 -12.58 -17.56 -7.60
N ASP A 54 -13.11 -17.66 -6.39
CA ASP A 54 -13.97 -16.63 -5.81
C ASP A 54 -13.09 -15.60 -5.09
N ASN A 55 -13.01 -14.40 -5.66
CA ASN A 55 -12.12 -13.32 -5.22
C ASN A 55 -12.89 -12.10 -4.71
N LEU A 56 -12.19 -11.00 -4.45
CA LEU A 56 -12.81 -9.74 -4.00
C LEU A 56 -13.90 -9.25 -4.97
N LYS A 57 -13.68 -9.35 -6.29
CA LYS A 57 -14.67 -8.98 -7.30
C LYS A 57 -15.94 -9.83 -7.18
N THR A 58 -15.80 -11.14 -6.95
CA THR A 58 -16.96 -12.05 -6.73
C THR A 58 -17.77 -11.62 -5.50
N ILE A 59 -17.11 -11.24 -4.39
CA ILE A 59 -17.78 -10.73 -3.19
C ILE A 59 -18.57 -9.46 -3.55
N ASN A 60 -17.95 -8.50 -4.22
CA ASN A 60 -18.59 -7.23 -4.60
C ASN A 60 -19.79 -7.46 -5.54
N ASP A 61 -19.70 -8.36 -6.51
CA ASP A 61 -20.78 -8.67 -7.44
C ASP A 61 -21.97 -9.40 -6.77
N GLN A 62 -21.74 -10.05 -5.63
CA GLN A 62 -22.77 -10.74 -4.83
C GLN A 62 -23.33 -9.90 -3.69
N ALA A 63 -22.96 -8.61 -3.60
CA ALA A 63 -23.49 -7.70 -2.58
C ALA A 63 -25.03 -7.67 -2.57
N GLY A 64 -25.64 -7.84 -1.39
CA GLY A 64 -27.08 -7.91 -1.19
C GLY A 64 -27.77 -9.17 -1.71
N LYS A 65 -27.03 -10.15 -2.29
CA LYS A 65 -27.61 -11.36 -2.91
C LYS A 65 -27.36 -12.61 -2.10
N SER A 66 -26.09 -13.01 -1.94
CA SER A 66 -25.72 -14.25 -1.25
C SER A 66 -24.31 -14.16 -0.64
N PRO A 67 -24.04 -14.94 0.43
CA PRO A 67 -22.69 -15.16 0.92
C PRO A 67 -21.80 -15.80 -0.15
N VAL A 68 -20.54 -15.39 -0.20
CA VAL A 68 -19.51 -15.96 -1.08
C VAL A 68 -18.51 -16.72 -0.22
N LYS A 69 -18.26 -18.00 -0.54
CA LYS A 69 -17.19 -18.77 0.08
C LYS A 69 -15.87 -18.36 -0.57
N VAL A 70 -14.87 -18.05 0.23
CA VAL A 70 -13.57 -17.58 -0.24
C VAL A 70 -12.43 -18.40 0.37
N GLU A 71 -11.25 -18.27 -0.23
CA GLU A 71 -10.01 -18.83 0.32
C GLU A 71 -9.64 -18.17 1.65
N ASP A 72 -8.95 -18.94 2.52
CA ASP A 72 -8.55 -18.50 3.85
C ASP A 72 -7.83 -17.15 3.83
N ALA A 73 -6.91 -16.95 2.89
CA ALA A 73 -6.12 -15.74 2.81
C ALA A 73 -6.96 -14.47 2.55
N LEU A 74 -8.03 -14.56 1.76
CA LEU A 74 -8.94 -13.43 1.55
C LEU A 74 -9.85 -13.22 2.76
N PHE A 75 -10.35 -14.31 3.34
CA PHE A 75 -11.16 -14.24 4.55
C PHE A 75 -10.40 -13.59 5.70
N ASP A 76 -9.17 -14.03 5.94
CA ASP A 76 -8.33 -13.56 7.04
C ASP A 76 -7.95 -12.08 6.85
N LEU A 77 -7.62 -11.65 5.63
CA LEU A 77 -7.35 -10.23 5.34
C LEU A 77 -8.58 -9.35 5.61
N ILE A 78 -9.79 -9.78 5.19
CA ILE A 78 -11.03 -9.03 5.46
C ILE A 78 -11.31 -9.00 6.97
N GLN A 79 -11.18 -10.13 7.65
CA GLN A 79 -11.39 -10.23 9.10
C GLN A 79 -10.44 -9.34 9.88
N GLU A 80 -9.14 -9.38 9.54
CA GLU A 80 -8.11 -8.55 10.15
C GLU A 80 -8.36 -7.05 9.90
N SER A 81 -8.74 -6.68 8.69
CA SER A 81 -9.06 -5.30 8.33
C SER A 81 -10.25 -4.76 9.13
N ILE A 82 -11.30 -5.55 9.31
CA ILE A 82 -12.45 -5.20 10.17
C ILE A 82 -12.01 -5.05 11.62
N HIS A 83 -11.18 -5.98 12.12
CA HIS A 83 -10.65 -5.92 13.48
C HIS A 83 -9.85 -4.64 13.71
N ARG A 84 -8.89 -4.32 12.84
CA ARG A 84 -8.07 -3.09 12.93
C ARG A 84 -8.90 -1.82 12.82
N TYR A 85 -9.90 -1.79 11.94
CA TYR A 85 -10.85 -0.67 11.88
C TYR A 85 -11.57 -0.44 13.21
N LYS A 86 -12.03 -1.51 13.87
CA LYS A 86 -12.78 -1.42 15.13
C LYS A 86 -11.92 -1.10 16.35
N THR A 87 -10.68 -1.54 16.36
CA THR A 87 -9.82 -1.50 17.55
C THR A 87 -8.68 -0.49 17.48
N GLN A 88 -8.27 -0.07 16.28
CA GLN A 88 -7.09 0.79 16.12
C GLN A 88 -7.40 2.11 15.42
N SER A 89 -7.84 2.10 14.16
CA SER A 89 -8.12 3.33 13.42
C SER A 89 -9.25 3.17 12.42
N LYS A 90 -10.15 4.15 12.39
CA LYS A 90 -11.25 4.24 11.42
C LYS A 90 -10.86 4.92 10.10
N GLU A 91 -9.63 5.38 9.98
CA GLU A 91 -9.13 6.04 8.76
C GLU A 91 -8.98 5.05 7.60
N VAL A 92 -8.76 3.77 7.87
CA VAL A 92 -8.72 2.71 6.86
C VAL A 92 -9.99 1.87 6.95
N ASN A 93 -10.93 2.13 6.05
CA ASN A 93 -12.21 1.43 5.98
C ASN A 93 -12.34 0.67 4.67
N ILE A 94 -12.21 -0.65 4.71
CA ILE A 94 -12.32 -1.50 3.52
C ILE A 94 -13.73 -1.52 2.89
N ALA A 95 -14.77 -1.01 3.58
CA ALA A 95 -16.12 -0.89 3.03
C ALA A 95 -16.31 0.37 2.15
N MET A 96 -15.28 1.18 1.93
CA MET A 96 -15.35 2.40 1.11
C MET A 96 -15.25 2.17 -0.40
N GLY A 97 -15.29 0.93 -0.87
CA GLY A 97 -15.11 0.62 -2.30
C GLY A 97 -16.04 1.38 -3.23
N SER A 98 -17.28 1.64 -2.82
CA SER A 98 -18.23 2.43 -3.63
C SER A 98 -17.81 3.90 -3.79
N VAL A 99 -17.16 4.51 -2.79
CA VAL A 99 -16.60 5.86 -2.86
C VAL A 99 -15.31 5.86 -3.68
N LEU A 100 -14.40 4.91 -3.39
CA LEU A 100 -13.10 4.80 -4.07
C LEU A 100 -13.26 4.50 -5.56
N LYS A 101 -14.28 3.72 -5.93
CA LYS A 101 -14.61 3.48 -7.33
C LYS A 101 -14.95 4.77 -8.07
N ILE A 102 -15.72 5.69 -7.48
CA ILE A 102 -16.03 6.98 -8.10
C ILE A 102 -14.73 7.76 -8.35
N TRP A 103 -13.84 7.83 -7.37
CA TRP A 103 -12.54 8.49 -7.54
C TRP A 103 -11.69 7.83 -8.63
N SER A 104 -11.68 6.49 -8.71
CA SER A 104 -10.99 5.74 -9.75
C SER A 104 -11.58 6.03 -11.14
N ASP A 105 -12.91 5.97 -11.28
CA ASP A 105 -13.60 6.23 -12.55
C ASP A 105 -13.32 7.65 -13.07
N TYR A 106 -13.23 8.64 -12.19
CA TYR A 106 -12.87 10.01 -12.58
C TYR A 106 -11.40 10.14 -12.98
N ARG A 107 -10.47 9.53 -12.25
CA ARG A 107 -9.07 9.49 -12.63
C ARG A 107 -8.86 8.75 -13.96
N ASP A 108 -9.36 7.51 -14.05
CA ASP A 108 -9.10 6.61 -15.18
C ASP A 108 -9.85 7.07 -16.45
N GLY A 109 -10.97 7.77 -16.31
CA GLY A 109 -11.71 8.39 -17.42
C GLY A 109 -10.90 9.47 -18.17
N PHE A 110 -9.90 10.05 -17.51
CA PHE A 110 -8.95 11.01 -18.10
C PHE A 110 -7.67 10.34 -18.59
N GLU A 111 -7.30 9.17 -18.01
CA GLU A 111 -6.14 8.39 -18.44
C GLU A 111 -6.42 7.53 -19.69
N ALA A 112 -7.67 7.12 -19.95
CA ALA A 112 -8.06 6.24 -21.06
C ALA A 112 -7.84 6.84 -22.47
N GLY A 113 -7.43 8.10 -22.59
CA GLY A 113 -7.07 8.79 -23.82
C GLY A 113 -5.57 8.96 -24.07
N ALA A 114 -4.71 8.52 -23.14
CA ALA A 114 -3.28 8.74 -23.20
C ALA A 114 -2.52 7.40 -23.09
N ASP A 115 -1.59 7.16 -24.02
CA ASP A 115 -0.67 6.03 -23.96
C ASP A 115 0.20 6.14 -22.69
N PHE A 116 0.20 5.13 -21.85
CA PHE A 116 0.92 5.06 -20.56
C PHE A 116 2.44 5.30 -20.65
N GLN A 117 3.01 5.32 -21.84
CA GLN A 117 4.46 5.47 -22.06
C GLN A 117 4.93 6.92 -22.25
N ASP A 118 4.00 7.88 -22.45
CA ASP A 118 4.35 9.28 -22.78
C ASP A 118 3.69 10.34 -21.88
N GLN A 119 3.20 9.98 -20.68
CA GLN A 119 2.55 10.95 -19.81
C GLN A 119 3.59 11.76 -19.02
N ASP A 120 3.72 13.04 -19.38
CA ASP A 120 4.26 14.06 -18.48
C ASP A 120 3.35 14.15 -17.24
N PRO A 121 3.83 13.76 -16.03
CA PRO A 121 3.04 13.83 -14.81
C PRO A 121 2.62 15.27 -14.43
N ASN A 122 3.12 16.26 -15.17
CA ASN A 122 2.76 17.69 -15.02
C ASN A 122 1.76 18.16 -16.08
N GLN A 123 1.27 17.31 -16.97
CA GLN A 123 0.30 17.70 -17.97
C GLN A 123 -1.07 17.89 -17.34
N GLU A 124 -1.50 19.13 -17.26
CA GLU A 124 -2.86 19.51 -16.90
C GLU A 124 -3.82 19.04 -18.02
N HIS A 125 -4.72 18.13 -17.70
CA HIS A 125 -5.75 17.74 -18.65
C HIS A 125 -6.87 18.78 -18.60
N ASP A 126 -7.03 19.57 -19.66
CA ASP A 126 -8.04 20.64 -19.80
C ASP A 126 -9.50 20.22 -19.50
N GLN A 127 -9.76 18.93 -19.32
CA GLN A 127 -11.08 18.35 -19.05
C GLN A 127 -11.18 17.56 -17.75
N ALA A 128 -10.10 17.47 -16.95
CA ALA A 128 -10.12 16.76 -15.69
C ALA A 128 -11.09 17.41 -14.70
N GLN A 129 -11.95 16.63 -14.09
CA GLN A 129 -12.98 17.09 -13.15
C GLN A 129 -12.92 16.32 -11.84
N LEU A 130 -13.39 16.96 -10.78
CA LEU A 130 -13.58 16.28 -9.52
C LEU A 130 -14.91 15.53 -9.48
N PRO A 131 -14.98 14.40 -8.78
CA PRO A 131 -16.25 13.76 -8.47
C PRO A 131 -17.17 14.75 -7.76
N PRO A 132 -18.47 14.85 -8.17
CA PRO A 132 -19.45 15.64 -7.45
C PRO A 132 -19.60 15.17 -5.99
N MET A 133 -19.58 16.10 -5.04
CA MET A 133 -19.64 15.77 -3.61
C MET A 133 -20.92 15.04 -3.21
N ASP A 134 -22.05 15.33 -3.85
CA ASP A 134 -23.32 14.65 -3.62
C ASP A 134 -23.27 13.16 -4.03
N GLN A 135 -22.55 12.82 -5.12
CA GLN A 135 -22.33 11.43 -5.50
C GLN A 135 -21.44 10.70 -4.48
N LEU A 136 -20.37 11.34 -4.01
CA LEU A 136 -19.50 10.78 -2.96
C LEU A 136 -20.27 10.56 -1.67
N GLN A 137 -21.08 11.53 -1.23
CA GLN A 137 -21.91 11.42 -0.04
C GLN A 137 -23.00 10.34 -0.16
N GLU A 138 -23.58 10.15 -1.34
CA GLU A 138 -24.53 9.06 -1.58
C GLU A 138 -23.81 7.70 -1.48
N ALA A 139 -22.65 7.54 -2.14
CA ALA A 139 -21.87 6.32 -2.06
C ALA A 139 -21.39 6.00 -0.63
N ALA A 140 -21.01 7.02 0.14
CA ALA A 140 -20.56 6.86 1.52
C ALA A 140 -21.62 6.28 2.48
N LYS A 141 -22.91 6.39 2.14
CA LYS A 141 -24.00 5.74 2.92
C LYS A 141 -23.91 4.21 2.89
N HIS A 142 -23.19 3.66 1.92
CA HIS A 142 -23.00 2.24 1.70
C HIS A 142 -21.64 1.72 2.21
N SER A 143 -20.98 2.48 3.10
CA SER A 143 -19.62 2.16 3.62
C SER A 143 -19.63 1.73 5.09
N ASN A 144 -20.77 1.21 5.60
CA ASN A 144 -20.86 0.75 6.97
C ASN A 144 -20.20 -0.62 7.13
N ILE A 145 -19.05 -0.67 7.82
CA ILE A 145 -18.26 -1.91 8.00
C ILE A 145 -19.03 -3.03 8.72
N ASP A 146 -20.07 -2.70 9.53
CA ASP A 146 -20.87 -3.67 10.23
C ASP A 146 -21.89 -4.40 9.31
N ASP A 147 -22.03 -3.98 8.06
CA ASP A 147 -22.79 -4.68 7.04
C ASP A 147 -21.97 -5.74 6.29
N ILE A 148 -20.70 -5.93 6.65
CA ILE A 148 -19.87 -7.07 6.23
C ILE A 148 -20.08 -8.21 7.23
N ILE A 149 -20.73 -9.27 6.80
CA ILE A 149 -21.04 -10.43 7.64
C ILE A 149 -20.05 -11.55 7.32
N LEU A 150 -19.29 -11.98 8.31
CA LEU A 150 -18.35 -13.08 8.22
C LEU A 150 -18.87 -14.34 8.89
N ASN A 151 -18.72 -15.50 8.25
CA ASN A 151 -18.90 -16.81 8.87
C ASN A 151 -17.54 -17.54 8.88
N PRO A 152 -16.84 -17.59 10.03
CA PRO A 152 -15.52 -18.22 10.13
C PRO A 152 -15.51 -19.73 9.90
N GLU A 153 -16.61 -20.44 10.20
CA GLU A 153 -16.70 -21.90 10.05
C GLU A 153 -16.81 -22.31 8.59
N GLU A 154 -17.55 -21.54 7.79
CA GLU A 154 -17.75 -21.81 6.36
C GLU A 154 -16.81 -21.00 5.45
N LYS A 155 -16.04 -20.06 6.03
CA LYS A 155 -15.21 -19.10 5.31
C LYS A 155 -16.02 -18.31 4.26
N THR A 156 -17.19 -17.80 4.67
CA THR A 156 -18.02 -16.99 3.77
C THR A 156 -18.04 -15.53 4.18
N VAL A 157 -18.13 -14.67 3.15
CA VAL A 157 -18.27 -13.21 3.27
C VAL A 157 -19.58 -12.80 2.61
N PHE A 158 -20.40 -12.02 3.31
CA PHE A 158 -21.65 -11.48 2.78
C PHE A 158 -21.73 -9.98 3.02
N LEU A 159 -21.94 -9.23 1.96
CA LEU A 159 -22.22 -7.80 2.01
C LEU A 159 -23.74 -7.61 2.07
N LYS A 160 -24.23 -7.15 3.22
CA LYS A 160 -25.67 -7.00 3.45
C LYS A 160 -26.30 -5.88 2.62
N ASP A 161 -25.56 -4.77 2.41
CA ASP A 161 -25.99 -3.66 1.56
C ASP A 161 -25.68 -3.98 0.09
N PRO A 162 -26.71 -3.97 -0.82
CA PRO A 162 -26.53 -4.31 -2.23
C PRO A 162 -25.71 -3.29 -3.03
N LYS A 163 -25.44 -2.12 -2.47
CA LYS A 163 -24.62 -1.07 -3.09
C LYS A 163 -23.23 -0.97 -2.46
N MET A 164 -22.94 -1.75 -1.43
CA MET A 164 -21.61 -1.82 -0.84
C MET A 164 -20.62 -2.45 -1.82
N ALA A 165 -19.41 -1.95 -1.82
CA ALA A 165 -18.25 -2.63 -2.40
C ALA A 165 -17.10 -2.59 -1.41
N LEU A 166 -16.31 -3.66 -1.36
CA LEU A 166 -15.05 -3.70 -0.64
C LEU A 166 -13.91 -3.18 -1.54
N ASP A 167 -12.97 -2.49 -0.92
CA ASP A 167 -11.68 -2.14 -1.52
C ASP A 167 -10.57 -2.49 -0.51
N LEU A 168 -9.59 -3.26 -0.95
CA LEU A 168 -8.45 -3.71 -0.14
C LEU A 168 -7.14 -2.98 -0.50
N GLY A 169 -7.19 -1.92 -1.31
CA GLY A 169 -6.01 -1.21 -1.82
C GLY A 169 -5.06 -0.68 -0.74
N ALA A 170 -5.60 -0.35 0.45
CA ALA A 170 -4.83 0.15 1.59
C ALA A 170 -4.17 -0.95 2.45
N VAL A 171 -4.41 -2.24 2.16
CA VAL A 171 -3.96 -3.36 3.01
C VAL A 171 -3.46 -4.56 2.22
N ALA A 172 -3.92 -4.75 0.98
CA ALA A 172 -3.69 -5.98 0.22
C ALA A 172 -2.22 -6.17 -0.18
N LYS A 173 -1.53 -5.09 -0.59
CA LYS A 173 -0.13 -5.18 -1.02
C LYS A 173 0.79 -5.57 0.13
N GLY A 174 0.63 -4.91 1.28
CA GLY A 174 1.42 -5.24 2.47
C GLY A 174 1.14 -6.65 2.97
N TYR A 175 -0.13 -7.06 2.98
CA TYR A 175 -0.50 -8.42 3.39
C TYR A 175 0.06 -9.49 2.44
N ALA A 176 -0.05 -9.30 1.11
CA ALA A 176 0.57 -10.19 0.14
C ALA A 176 2.10 -10.23 0.32
N THR A 177 2.74 -9.07 0.47
CA THR A 177 4.20 -8.98 0.67
C THR A 177 4.66 -9.71 1.94
N GLU A 178 3.88 -9.65 3.03
CA GLU A 178 4.14 -10.42 4.25
C GLU A 178 4.03 -11.92 4.01
N LYS A 179 2.96 -12.36 3.32
CA LYS A 179 2.78 -13.78 2.97
C LYS A 179 3.91 -14.32 2.10
N ILE A 180 4.38 -13.53 1.14
CA ILE A 180 5.55 -13.89 0.34
C ILE A 180 6.82 -13.94 1.19
N GLY A 181 7.00 -13.02 2.13
CA GLY A 181 8.12 -13.08 3.09
C GLY A 181 8.11 -14.38 3.88
N GLN A 182 6.95 -14.78 4.41
CA GLN A 182 6.74 -16.05 5.13
C GLN A 182 7.00 -17.26 4.20
N TYR A 183 6.49 -17.26 2.98
CA TYR A 183 6.72 -18.32 1.99
C TYR A 183 8.22 -18.49 1.67
N ILE A 184 8.95 -17.39 1.49
CA ILE A 184 10.41 -17.41 1.24
C ILE A 184 11.14 -18.02 2.44
N GLU A 185 10.78 -17.64 3.66
CA GLU A 185 11.44 -18.10 4.89
C GLU A 185 11.04 -19.55 5.24
N GLU A 186 9.73 -19.85 5.22
CA GLU A 186 9.19 -21.08 5.77
C GLU A 186 9.13 -22.22 4.75
N ASP A 187 8.83 -21.96 3.46
CA ASP A 187 8.69 -22.98 2.44
C ASP A 187 9.97 -23.13 1.61
N LEU A 188 10.52 -22.02 1.11
CA LEU A 188 11.75 -22.04 0.32
C LEU A 188 13.02 -22.15 1.20
N LYS A 189 12.91 -21.97 2.53
CA LYS A 189 14.03 -22.05 3.49
C LYS A 189 15.17 -21.08 3.16
N ILE A 190 14.80 -19.86 2.79
CA ILE A 190 15.73 -18.77 2.47
C ILE A 190 15.74 -17.77 3.62
N ASP A 191 16.89 -17.60 4.29
CA ASP A 191 17.05 -16.78 5.49
C ASP A 191 17.36 -15.30 5.19
N SER A 192 17.40 -14.89 3.92
CA SER A 192 17.73 -13.53 3.52
C SER A 192 17.02 -13.17 2.23
N ALA A 193 16.11 -12.19 2.29
CA ALA A 193 15.46 -11.65 1.10
C ALA A 193 15.10 -10.18 1.27
N LEU A 194 14.97 -9.49 0.13
CA LEU A 194 14.34 -8.18 0.03
C LEU A 194 13.19 -8.29 -0.96
N ILE A 195 12.01 -7.91 -0.54
CA ILE A 195 10.80 -7.84 -1.35
C ILE A 195 10.35 -6.38 -1.37
N SER A 196 10.06 -5.83 -2.54
CA SER A 196 9.55 -4.46 -2.71
C SER A 196 8.41 -4.47 -3.70
N ALA A 197 7.19 -4.21 -3.23
CA ALA A 197 5.98 -4.14 -4.03
C ALA A 197 5.39 -2.72 -3.96
N GLY A 198 5.77 -1.85 -4.90
CA GLY A 198 5.23 -0.49 -5.03
C GLY A 198 5.31 0.34 -3.75
N GLY A 199 6.45 0.37 -3.07
CA GLY A 199 6.65 1.11 -1.82
C GLY A 199 6.42 0.31 -0.53
N ASN A 200 5.93 -0.93 -0.63
CA ASN A 200 5.88 -1.88 0.47
C ASN A 200 7.15 -2.74 0.44
N VAL A 201 8.07 -2.52 1.37
CA VAL A 201 9.32 -3.28 1.46
C VAL A 201 9.27 -4.22 2.65
N ARG A 202 9.52 -5.52 2.43
CA ARG A 202 9.71 -6.55 3.48
C ARG A 202 11.12 -7.10 3.39
N LEU A 203 11.81 -7.10 4.50
CA LEU A 203 13.16 -7.64 4.68
C LEU A 203 13.08 -8.94 5.47
N VAL A 204 13.50 -10.04 4.88
CA VAL A 204 13.64 -11.34 5.56
C VAL A 204 15.06 -11.46 6.06
N GLY A 205 15.24 -11.71 7.36
CA GLY A 205 16.54 -11.91 7.99
C GLY A 205 17.51 -10.73 7.83
N GLN A 206 18.74 -11.02 7.45
CA GLN A 206 19.81 -10.04 7.27
C GLN A 206 20.57 -10.27 5.94
N PRO A 207 21.31 -9.25 5.41
CA PRO A 207 22.11 -9.44 4.19
C PRO A 207 23.12 -10.58 4.31
N ILE A 208 23.31 -11.33 3.24
CA ILE A 208 24.29 -12.43 3.17
C ILE A 208 25.73 -11.98 2.90
N GLU A 209 25.92 -10.75 2.46
CA GLU A 209 27.24 -10.18 2.17
C GLU A 209 28.01 -9.93 3.47
N LYS A 210 29.23 -10.46 3.57
CA LYS A 210 30.05 -10.44 4.81
C LYS A 210 30.30 -9.04 5.38
N ASP A 211 30.34 -8.02 4.50
CA ASP A 211 30.63 -6.63 4.87
C ASP A 211 29.35 -5.80 5.13
N ARG A 212 28.18 -6.40 4.94
CA ARG A 212 26.88 -5.78 5.20
C ARG A 212 26.19 -6.43 6.40
N LYS A 213 25.92 -5.64 7.43
CA LYS A 213 25.22 -6.12 8.64
C LYS A 213 23.72 -5.83 8.61
N THR A 214 23.31 -4.87 7.79
CA THR A 214 21.91 -4.44 7.67
C THR A 214 21.55 -4.16 6.23
N PHE A 215 20.26 -4.32 5.89
CA PHE A 215 19.69 -3.73 4.69
C PHE A 215 19.65 -2.21 4.83
N VAL A 216 19.69 -1.51 3.70
CA VAL A 216 19.60 -0.05 3.61
C VAL A 216 18.51 0.29 2.60
N ILE A 217 17.43 0.88 3.08
CA ILE A 217 16.25 1.23 2.26
C ILE A 217 16.11 2.74 2.20
N GLY A 218 16.14 3.30 0.98
CA GLY A 218 16.00 4.75 0.76
C GLY A 218 14.58 5.24 1.03
N ILE A 219 14.45 6.38 1.71
CA ILE A 219 13.21 7.16 1.77
C ILE A 219 13.20 8.09 0.57
N GLN A 220 12.24 7.89 -0.33
CA GLN A 220 12.14 8.64 -1.57
C GLN A 220 11.82 10.11 -1.33
N ASN A 221 12.43 11.00 -2.11
CA ASN A 221 12.07 12.41 -2.12
C ASN A 221 10.84 12.63 -3.01
N PRO A 222 9.69 13.05 -2.46
CA PRO A 222 8.46 13.28 -3.24
C PRO A 222 8.58 14.45 -4.23
N ASP A 223 9.58 15.32 -4.11
CA ASP A 223 9.78 16.50 -4.97
C ASP A 223 10.65 16.22 -6.19
N VAL A 224 11.36 15.09 -6.24
CA VAL A 224 12.37 14.76 -7.28
C VAL A 224 11.83 13.74 -8.29
N LEU A 225 10.54 13.71 -8.53
CA LEU A 225 9.93 12.87 -9.58
C LEU A 225 9.96 13.53 -10.97
N SER A 226 10.50 14.75 -11.11
CA SER A 226 10.71 15.40 -12.41
C SER A 226 12.13 15.11 -12.93
N GLU A 227 12.26 14.72 -14.20
CA GLU A 227 13.52 14.43 -14.89
C GLU A 227 14.54 15.59 -14.85
N ASP A 228 14.09 16.79 -14.52
CA ASP A 228 14.90 18.02 -14.49
C ASP A 228 15.67 18.26 -13.18
N ASN A 229 15.46 17.45 -12.15
CA ASN A 229 16.09 17.67 -10.85
C ASN A 229 17.39 16.85 -10.70
N GLN A 230 18.53 17.54 -10.71
CA GLN A 230 19.86 16.98 -10.41
C GLN A 230 20.06 16.65 -8.91
N GLY A 231 18.99 16.68 -8.11
CA GLY A 231 19.00 16.36 -6.68
C GLY A 231 19.05 14.85 -6.39
N SER A 232 19.34 14.49 -5.15
CA SER A 232 19.25 13.09 -4.71
C SER A 232 17.79 12.62 -4.68
N ASN A 233 17.47 11.52 -5.37
CA ASN A 233 16.14 10.89 -5.31
C ASN A 233 15.80 10.31 -3.91
N VAL A 234 16.74 10.35 -2.99
CA VAL A 234 16.64 9.81 -1.63
C VAL A 234 16.86 10.92 -0.61
N LEU A 235 15.88 11.13 0.27
CA LEU A 235 15.98 12.09 1.38
C LEU A 235 16.79 11.53 2.53
N ASP A 236 16.49 10.31 2.93
CA ASP A 236 17.17 9.58 4.00
C ASP A 236 17.19 8.09 3.68
N ALA A 237 17.82 7.29 4.52
CA ALA A 237 17.83 5.84 4.37
C ALA A 237 17.70 5.16 5.73
N ILE A 238 16.88 4.11 5.78
CA ILE A 238 16.61 3.28 6.94
C ILE A 238 17.54 2.07 6.91
N LYS A 239 18.27 1.83 7.99
CA LYS A 239 19.11 0.65 8.23
C LYS A 239 18.43 -0.27 9.20
N THR A 240 18.01 -1.44 8.74
CA THR A 240 17.34 -2.43 9.59
C THR A 240 17.45 -3.84 9.00
N ASN A 241 17.00 -4.83 9.77
CA ASN A 241 16.89 -6.23 9.39
C ASN A 241 15.55 -6.78 9.84
N ASP A 242 15.07 -7.84 9.19
CA ASP A 242 13.83 -8.56 9.52
C ASP A 242 12.67 -7.62 9.91
N ALA A 243 12.38 -6.69 9.02
CA ALA A 243 11.41 -5.63 9.20
C ALA A 243 10.72 -5.27 7.89
N SER A 244 9.65 -4.51 8.01
CA SER A 244 8.91 -3.94 6.90
C SER A 244 8.97 -2.42 6.93
N ILE A 245 9.16 -1.80 5.76
CA ILE A 245 9.19 -0.36 5.56
C ILE A 245 8.15 -0.04 4.48
N VAL A 246 7.07 0.65 4.87
CA VAL A 246 5.97 0.96 3.97
C VAL A 246 5.71 2.45 3.92
N THR A 247 5.61 2.99 2.71
CA THR A 247 5.38 4.41 2.48
C THR A 247 4.05 4.65 1.77
N SER A 248 3.20 5.47 2.37
CA SER A 248 2.03 6.10 1.76
C SER A 248 2.36 7.54 1.37
N GLY A 249 2.02 7.95 0.14
CA GLY A 249 2.38 9.28 -0.36
C GLY A 249 1.44 9.84 -1.43
N ASP A 250 1.46 11.16 -1.59
CA ASP A 250 0.62 11.94 -2.51
C ASP A 250 1.10 11.91 -3.97
N TYR A 251 2.23 11.25 -4.26
CA TYR A 251 2.95 11.29 -5.51
C TYR A 251 2.91 10.00 -6.34
N GLN A 252 2.32 8.92 -5.82
CA GLN A 252 2.33 7.61 -6.50
C GLN A 252 1.22 7.46 -7.53
N ARG A 253 -0.02 7.79 -7.15
CA ARG A 253 -1.22 7.70 -7.99
C ARG A 253 -2.07 8.96 -7.78
N TYR A 254 -2.06 9.89 -8.71
CA TYR A 254 -2.81 11.14 -8.65
C TYR A 254 -3.20 11.61 -10.04
N TYR A 255 -4.11 12.55 -10.10
CA TYR A 255 -4.39 13.34 -11.29
C TYR A 255 -4.48 14.83 -10.91
N ILE A 256 -4.38 15.72 -11.90
CA ILE A 256 -4.32 17.16 -11.69
C ILE A 256 -5.62 17.79 -12.17
N VAL A 257 -6.27 18.59 -11.32
CA VAL A 257 -7.43 19.41 -11.66
C VAL A 257 -7.14 20.84 -11.26
N GLU A 258 -7.21 21.78 -12.20
CA GLU A 258 -6.94 23.22 -11.97
C GLU A 258 -5.61 23.46 -11.21
N GLY A 259 -4.54 22.76 -11.60
CA GLY A 259 -3.20 22.89 -11.00
C GLY A 259 -3.05 22.23 -9.62
N LYS A 260 -4.08 21.58 -9.07
CA LYS A 260 -4.02 20.89 -7.79
C LYS A 260 -3.99 19.38 -7.97
N LYS A 261 -3.10 18.68 -7.23
CA LYS A 261 -3.01 17.22 -7.19
C LYS A 261 -4.12 16.61 -6.34
N TYR A 262 -4.75 15.55 -6.86
CA TYR A 262 -5.74 14.73 -6.16
C TYR A 262 -5.30 13.27 -6.22
N HIS A 263 -4.77 12.78 -5.12
CA HIS A 263 -4.22 11.42 -5.01
C HIS A 263 -5.27 10.42 -4.51
N HIS A 264 -4.90 9.13 -4.51
CA HIS A 264 -5.80 8.00 -4.25
C HIS A 264 -6.09 7.71 -2.76
N LEU A 265 -5.39 8.37 -1.82
CA LEU A 265 -5.59 8.15 -0.38
C LEU A 265 -6.75 9.04 0.10
N ILE A 266 -7.96 8.48 0.13
CA ILE A 266 -9.19 9.22 0.42
C ILE A 266 -9.51 9.16 1.91
N ASP A 267 -9.68 10.33 2.53
CA ASP A 267 -10.12 10.48 3.91
C ASP A 267 -11.61 10.11 4.03
N PRO A 268 -11.98 9.11 4.86
CA PRO A 268 -13.37 8.68 5.02
C PRO A 268 -14.28 9.75 5.62
N LYS A 269 -13.74 10.77 6.29
CA LYS A 269 -14.51 11.85 6.90
C LYS A 269 -14.87 12.94 5.90
N THR A 270 -13.92 13.30 5.06
CA THR A 270 -14.10 14.39 4.06
C THR A 270 -14.51 13.88 2.70
N LEU A 271 -14.30 12.59 2.40
CA LEU A 271 -14.47 11.92 1.11
C LEU A 271 -13.55 12.50 0.01
N MET A 272 -12.53 13.25 0.43
CA MET A 272 -11.51 13.87 -0.42
C MET A 272 -10.13 13.28 -0.13
N PRO A 273 -9.14 13.42 -1.02
CA PRO A 273 -7.76 13.07 -0.70
C PRO A 273 -7.27 13.72 0.59
N GLY A 274 -6.57 12.96 1.43
CA GLY A 274 -5.94 13.48 2.65
C GLY A 274 -4.92 14.58 2.32
N ASP A 275 -4.86 15.64 3.10
CA ASP A 275 -4.05 16.83 2.78
C ASP A 275 -3.10 17.25 3.93
N TYR A 276 -2.62 16.29 4.72
CA TYR A 276 -1.72 16.58 5.85
C TYR A 276 -0.24 16.48 5.47
N PHE A 277 0.14 15.53 4.61
CA PHE A 277 1.53 15.17 4.34
C PHE A 277 1.80 15.01 2.85
N ARG A 278 3.10 15.03 2.49
CA ARG A 278 3.61 14.56 1.21
C ARG A 278 3.80 13.04 1.23
N ALA A 279 4.34 12.52 2.34
CA ALA A 279 4.52 11.09 2.55
C ALA A 279 4.60 10.74 4.04
N VAL A 280 4.23 9.50 4.35
CA VAL A 280 4.45 8.88 5.66
C VAL A 280 5.05 7.50 5.43
N THR A 281 6.20 7.25 6.06
CA THR A 281 6.86 5.93 6.06
C THR A 281 6.71 5.30 7.44
N VAL A 282 6.21 4.07 7.50
CA VAL A 282 6.09 3.29 8.74
C VAL A 282 7.09 2.12 8.70
N VAL A 283 7.74 1.88 9.83
CA VAL A 283 8.64 0.74 10.05
C VAL A 283 8.07 -0.11 11.17
N THR A 284 7.85 -1.38 10.89
CA THR A 284 7.46 -2.42 11.87
C THR A 284 7.83 -3.79 11.34
N LYS A 285 7.52 -4.86 12.06
CA LYS A 285 7.89 -6.21 11.63
C LYS A 285 7.03 -6.72 10.48
N ASP A 286 5.70 -6.62 10.60
CA ASP A 286 4.70 -7.17 9.69
C ASP A 286 4.36 -6.16 8.58
N SER A 287 4.48 -6.58 7.31
CA SER A 287 4.23 -5.70 6.14
C SER A 287 2.74 -5.37 5.96
N GLY A 288 1.84 -6.29 6.27
CA GLY A 288 0.39 -6.02 6.23
C GLY A 288 -0.04 -5.02 7.29
N TYR A 289 0.60 -5.08 8.46
CA TYR A 289 0.39 -4.08 9.51
C TYR A 289 0.98 -2.73 9.13
N ALA A 290 2.18 -2.70 8.58
CA ALA A 290 2.82 -1.47 8.12
C ALA A 290 2.00 -0.76 7.02
N ASP A 291 1.41 -1.51 6.08
CA ASP A 291 0.56 -0.97 5.00
C ASP A 291 -0.71 -0.30 5.57
N PHE A 292 -1.41 -0.99 6.48
CA PHE A 292 -2.53 -0.42 7.22
C PHE A 292 -2.15 0.86 7.97
N LEU A 293 -1.05 0.82 8.74
CA LEU A 293 -0.61 1.94 9.56
C LEU A 293 -0.16 3.13 8.72
N SER A 294 0.59 2.91 7.63
CA SER A 294 1.07 4.00 6.78
C SER A 294 -0.09 4.80 6.18
N THR A 295 -1.16 4.12 5.76
CA THR A 295 -2.39 4.77 5.27
C THR A 295 -3.16 5.44 6.41
N ALA A 296 -3.34 4.78 7.55
CA ALA A 296 -4.05 5.34 8.68
C ALA A 296 -3.40 6.63 9.19
N VAL A 297 -2.09 6.60 9.37
CA VAL A 297 -1.31 7.75 9.89
C VAL A 297 -1.22 8.88 8.85
N PHE A 298 -1.17 8.55 7.55
CA PHE A 298 -1.23 9.54 6.47
C PHE A 298 -2.55 10.33 6.47
N LEU A 299 -3.64 9.72 6.91
CA LEU A 299 -4.98 10.33 6.96
C LEU A 299 -5.31 10.99 8.32
N MET A 300 -4.37 11.04 9.27
CA MET A 300 -4.51 11.72 10.56
C MET A 300 -3.74 13.05 10.59
N PRO A 301 -4.20 14.08 11.31
CA PRO A 301 -3.34 15.22 11.65
C PRO A 301 -2.06 14.75 12.35
N TYR A 302 -0.94 15.49 12.18
CA TYR A 302 0.38 15.07 12.72
C TYR A 302 0.35 14.71 14.22
N GLU A 303 -0.22 15.57 15.05
CA GLU A 303 -0.25 15.37 16.50
C GLU A 303 -1.05 14.11 16.91
N GLU A 304 -2.12 13.81 16.17
CA GLU A 304 -2.93 12.60 16.38
C GLU A 304 -2.15 11.37 15.93
N GLY A 305 -1.60 11.40 14.71
CA GLY A 305 -0.80 10.31 14.15
C GLY A 305 0.46 10.02 14.96
N ARG A 306 1.18 11.06 15.44
CA ARG A 306 2.34 10.93 16.31
C ARG A 306 1.97 10.23 17.62
N LYS A 307 0.93 10.73 18.30
CA LYS A 307 0.44 10.11 19.55
C LYS A 307 -0.03 8.66 19.34
N PHE A 308 -0.66 8.39 18.21
CA PHE A 308 -1.12 7.05 17.86
C PHE A 308 0.06 6.09 17.71
N VAL A 309 1.09 6.47 16.94
CA VAL A 309 2.29 5.64 16.73
C VAL A 309 3.09 5.47 18.02
N ASP A 310 3.27 6.54 18.82
CA ASP A 310 3.97 6.47 20.12
C ASP A 310 3.30 5.51 21.13
N GLY A 311 2.03 5.16 20.91
CA GLY A 311 1.28 4.17 21.70
C GLY A 311 1.41 2.73 21.19
N LEU A 312 2.14 2.47 20.10
CA LEU A 312 2.29 1.15 19.49
C LEU A 312 3.69 0.59 19.72
N ASP A 313 3.76 -0.66 20.20
CA ASP A 313 5.04 -1.33 20.42
C ASP A 313 5.68 -1.76 19.08
N GLY A 314 6.97 -1.45 18.90
CA GLY A 314 7.75 -1.88 17.74
C GLY A 314 7.32 -1.22 16.41
N VAL A 315 6.69 -0.05 16.49
CA VAL A 315 6.30 0.76 15.33
C VAL A 315 7.01 2.10 15.38
N GLU A 316 7.67 2.45 14.28
CA GLU A 316 8.28 3.75 14.08
C GLU A 316 7.71 4.43 12.82
N ALA A 317 7.68 5.75 12.80
CA ALA A 317 7.16 6.50 11.66
C ALA A 317 8.02 7.73 11.31
N TYR A 318 7.99 8.08 10.02
CA TYR A 318 8.70 9.22 9.43
C TYR A 318 7.72 9.99 8.54
N TRP A 319 7.53 11.27 8.82
CA TRP A 319 6.61 12.15 8.10
C TRP A 319 7.37 13.16 7.26
N ILE A 320 6.95 13.35 6.02
CA ILE A 320 7.34 14.47 5.15
C ILE A 320 6.15 15.41 5.05
N MET A 321 6.28 16.57 5.66
CA MET A 321 5.22 17.58 5.72
C MET A 321 5.02 18.27 4.37
N LYS A 322 3.90 18.96 4.18
CA LYS A 322 3.60 19.72 2.96
C LYS A 322 4.61 20.82 2.66
N ASP A 323 5.20 21.42 3.68
CA ASP A 323 6.23 22.47 3.56
C ASP A 323 7.65 21.91 3.43
N GLY A 324 7.79 20.59 3.36
CA GLY A 324 9.05 19.87 3.26
C GLY A 324 9.77 19.63 4.59
N GLN A 325 9.18 20.02 5.73
CA GLN A 325 9.75 19.65 7.03
C GLN A 325 9.65 18.13 7.26
N ILE A 326 10.62 17.60 8.00
CA ILE A 326 10.68 16.17 8.35
C ILE A 326 10.49 16.03 9.85
N HIS A 327 9.59 15.12 10.22
CA HIS A 327 9.36 14.69 11.58
C HIS A 327 9.43 13.17 11.66
N TYR A 328 9.85 12.62 12.78
CA TYR A 328 9.87 11.17 13.00
C TYR A 328 9.82 10.81 14.49
N THR A 329 9.47 9.57 14.79
CA THR A 329 9.42 9.02 16.16
C THR A 329 10.84 8.83 16.72
N ASP A 330 10.97 8.80 18.04
CA ASP A 330 12.28 8.80 18.70
C ASP A 330 13.12 7.56 18.37
N GLY A 331 12.47 6.39 18.20
CA GLY A 331 13.16 5.14 17.84
C GLY A 331 13.69 5.14 16.40
N MET A 332 13.13 5.97 15.52
CA MET A 332 13.62 6.15 14.16
C MET A 332 15.07 6.69 14.13
N ASP A 333 15.49 7.47 15.11
CA ASP A 333 16.89 7.97 15.23
C ASP A 333 17.93 6.85 15.10
N SER A 334 17.66 5.67 15.66
CA SER A 334 18.57 4.53 15.59
C SER A 334 18.61 3.84 14.23
N LEU A 335 17.59 4.07 13.38
CA LEU A 335 17.43 3.45 12.08
C LEU A 335 17.92 4.35 10.93
N LEU A 336 17.85 5.68 11.08
CA LEU A 336 18.18 6.64 10.02
C LEU A 336 19.70 6.74 9.78
N THR A 337 20.04 7.03 8.51
CA THR A 337 21.43 7.21 8.08
C THR A 337 21.88 8.66 8.12
N TYR A 338 21.04 9.59 7.69
CA TYR A 338 21.40 11.01 7.51
C TYR A 338 20.77 11.93 8.55
N HIS A 339 19.74 11.49 9.28
CA HIS A 339 19.03 12.25 10.33
C HIS A 339 18.52 13.62 9.89
N ARG A 340 18.02 13.71 8.65
CA ARG A 340 17.51 14.97 8.10
C ARG A 340 16.18 15.34 8.76
N LYS A 341 16.18 16.42 9.55
CA LYS A 341 14.99 16.99 10.22
C LYS A 341 14.40 18.21 9.50
N ASN A 342 15.11 18.81 8.53
CA ASN A 342 14.62 19.92 7.71
C ASN A 342 15.24 19.87 6.31
N ILE A 343 14.40 19.86 5.27
CA ILE A 343 14.85 19.86 3.87
C ILE A 343 15.29 21.27 3.42
N LYS A 344 14.78 22.34 4.05
CA LYS A 344 15.02 23.74 3.66
C LYS A 344 16.43 24.28 3.96
N GLU A 345 17.29 23.52 4.65
CA GLU A 345 18.66 23.96 4.98
C GLU A 345 19.73 23.38 4.03
N ALA A 346 19.32 22.76 2.92
CA ALA A 346 20.23 22.17 1.92
C ALA A 346 20.24 22.97 0.62
N GLU A 347 20.38 24.32 0.68
CA GLU A 347 20.80 25.19 -0.41
C GLU A 347 22.29 25.55 -0.28
#